data_6acce00282ae32b6e2e1328db52c2092
#
_entry.id   6acce00282ae32b6e2e1328db52c2092
#
_cell.length_a   1.000
_cell.length_b   1.000
_cell.length_c   1.000
_cell.angle_alpha   90.00
_cell.angle_beta   90.00
_cell.angle_gamma   90.00
#
_symmetry.space_group_name_H-M   'P 1'
#
loop_
_entity.id
_entity.type
_entity.pdbx_description
1 polymer ?
#
loop_
_entity_poly.entity_id
_entity_poly.type
_entity_poly.pdbx_seq_one_letter_code
_entity_poly.pdbx_strand_id
1 'polypeptide(L)'
;MRTTLFLIFIGIMIAFSACRSDFNFESSTGNLGFSRDTVYLDTVFTDIGSSTYTLKVYNKSDNNISIPKVQLAKGAASKYRMTVDGMTGLDGDNSGIGDGKIFDNVELLAKDSLFIFIETTANIADANPTDFLYTDQIQFGSGSNLQKVELVTLIRDAYFIFPKRNEGIYEGVDFGFDENENVTQVRGRNLEAEHPVNGNEFEWNDDKPYVVYGYAAVPTDKTLNINAGARVHFHAESGMIVQDGATLNINGLKSDTEALEKEVIFEGDRLEPFYSDVPGQWGFVYLRQGSSATIDHLTLKNASVGLYVLNNTGTIKIKNTQIYDCSNVGIFAIAANITGFNVAINTAGQATFAGTVGGNYDFTHCTFNNNWASSSQVAVLLNDYLEENDVEVASNTLNANFKNCIIYGSTSVSLLFDNSRSDFNTIFDHCLIKFNDSGTTLAGNELYNFIRDEQNGNIKNQNPKFFDIQNNNLNIDETSAAKGKGKFSFSDGTLDLNGFPRIIEPSDIGAYNFSVIPED
;
A
#
# COMPACT_ATOMS: atom_id res chain seq x y z
N MET A 1 1.34 24.45 70.58
CA MET A 1 0.81 24.18 69.21
C MET A 1 1.74 24.68 68.09
N ARG A 2 2.24 25.94 68.06
CA ARG A 2 3.13 26.41 66.99
C ARG A 2 4.48 25.69 66.91
N THR A 3 5.09 25.36 68.04
CA THR A 3 6.36 24.61 68.10
C THR A 3 6.22 23.15 67.70
N THR A 4 5.09 22.50 68.03
CA THR A 4 4.80 21.10 67.62
C THR A 4 4.55 20.97 66.12
N LEU A 5 3.87 21.96 65.51
CA LEU A 5 3.67 22.02 64.07
C LEU A 5 4.99 22.23 63.30
N PHE A 6 5.90 23.04 63.82
CA PHE A 6 7.21 23.30 63.25
C PHE A 6 8.12 22.07 63.28
N LEU A 7 8.07 21.28 64.37
CA LEU A 7 8.81 20.03 64.50
C LEU A 7 8.26 18.94 63.57
N ILE A 8 6.94 18.88 63.38
CA ILE A 8 6.31 17.96 62.39
C ILE A 8 6.71 18.34 60.95
N PHE A 9 6.76 19.64 60.62
CA PHE A 9 7.17 20.12 59.30
C PHE A 9 8.63 19.82 58.99
N ILE A 10 9.52 19.97 59.98
CA ILE A 10 10.95 19.59 59.87
C ILE A 10 11.08 18.06 59.72
N GLY A 11 10.31 17.27 60.45
CA GLY A 11 10.30 15.81 60.32
C GLY A 11 9.85 15.33 58.94
N ILE A 12 8.85 15.99 58.35
CA ILE A 12 8.39 15.72 56.99
C ILE A 12 9.44 16.13 55.96
N MET A 13 10.10 17.29 56.11
CA MET A 13 11.19 17.72 55.22
C MET A 13 12.39 16.77 55.25
N ILE A 14 12.74 16.22 56.41
CA ILE A 14 13.82 15.22 56.55
C ILE A 14 13.40 13.87 55.92
N ALA A 15 12.13 13.47 56.00
CA ALA A 15 11.63 12.26 55.37
C ALA A 15 11.64 12.35 53.84
N PHE A 16 11.44 13.51 53.24
CA PHE A 16 11.54 13.72 51.79
C PHE A 16 12.99 13.85 51.28
N SER A 17 13.98 14.09 52.12
CA SER A 17 15.40 14.14 51.71
C SER A 17 16.10 12.79 51.73
N ALA A 18 15.45 11.72 52.21
CA ALA A 18 16.04 10.39 52.40
C ALA A 18 15.88 9.41 51.21
N CYS A 19 15.40 9.89 50.05
CA CYS A 19 15.20 9.01 48.86
C CYS A 19 16.13 9.39 47.70
N ARG A 20 17.42 9.60 47.97
CA ARG A 20 18.45 9.65 46.95
C ARG A 20 19.38 8.45 47.18
N SER A 21 19.04 7.30 46.64
CA SER A 21 19.99 6.20 46.52
C SER A 21 20.95 6.56 45.38
N ASP A 22 22.20 6.89 45.72
CA ASP A 22 23.26 6.94 44.71
C ASP A 22 23.51 5.52 44.21
N PHE A 23 23.24 5.29 42.93
CA PHE A 23 23.53 4.01 42.31
C PHE A 23 25.03 3.89 42.08
N ASN A 24 25.64 2.85 42.63
CA ASN A 24 27.01 2.48 42.29
C ASN A 24 27.00 1.57 41.07
N PHE A 25 27.76 1.92 40.05
CA PHE A 25 27.93 1.13 38.84
C PHE A 25 29.33 0.50 38.81
N GLU A 26 29.36 -0.80 38.48
CA GLU A 26 30.59 -1.55 38.23
C GLU A 26 30.84 -1.62 36.73
N SER A 27 32.12 -1.62 36.30
CA SER A 27 32.42 -1.79 34.88
C SER A 27 31.93 -3.15 34.38
N SER A 28 31.19 -3.17 33.30
CA SER A 28 30.68 -4.41 32.69
C SER A 28 31.83 -5.35 32.32
N THR A 29 31.73 -6.59 32.73
CA THR A 29 32.68 -7.68 32.41
C THR A 29 32.23 -8.52 31.19
N GLY A 30 31.25 -8.05 30.45
CA GLY A 30 30.55 -8.82 29.42
C GLY A 30 29.31 -9.51 29.99
N ASN A 31 28.87 -10.60 29.36
CA ASN A 31 27.66 -11.37 29.74
C ASN A 31 26.34 -10.58 29.61
N LEU A 32 26.29 -9.57 28.74
CA LEU A 32 25.05 -8.91 28.36
C LEU A 32 24.15 -9.93 27.61
N GLY A 33 22.85 -9.82 27.80
CA GLY A 33 21.87 -10.50 26.98
C GLY A 33 21.40 -9.58 25.86
N PHE A 34 21.05 -10.15 24.72
CA PHE A 34 20.47 -9.40 23.60
C PHE A 34 19.14 -10.03 23.18
N SER A 35 18.18 -9.22 22.70
CA SER A 35 16.93 -9.72 22.15
C SER A 35 17.13 -10.50 20.87
N ARG A 36 18.23 -10.21 20.15
CA ARG A 36 18.68 -10.90 18.92
C ARG A 36 20.17 -10.70 18.75
N ASP A 37 20.83 -11.58 18.04
CA ASP A 37 22.27 -11.51 17.70
C ASP A 37 22.53 -10.75 16.39
N THR A 38 21.50 -10.62 15.56
CA THR A 38 21.53 -9.89 14.29
C THR A 38 20.27 -9.02 14.19
N VAL A 39 20.44 -7.75 13.82
CA VAL A 39 19.36 -6.82 13.47
C VAL A 39 19.36 -6.66 11.95
N TYR A 40 18.31 -7.16 11.33
CA TYR A 40 18.04 -6.93 9.91
C TYR A 40 17.19 -5.66 9.79
N LEU A 41 17.72 -4.64 9.12
CA LEU A 41 17.02 -3.38 8.89
C LEU A 41 16.27 -3.41 7.55
N ASP A 42 15.86 -4.58 7.11
CA ASP A 42 15.13 -4.82 5.89
C ASP A 42 15.80 -4.22 4.63
N THR A 43 15.02 -4.04 3.56
CA THR A 43 15.49 -3.43 2.31
C THR A 43 15.24 -1.92 2.36
N VAL A 44 16.24 -1.13 1.99
CA VAL A 44 16.09 0.31 1.82
C VAL A 44 16.53 0.73 0.42
N PHE A 45 15.92 1.78 -0.10
CA PHE A 45 16.39 2.39 -1.35
C PHE A 45 17.66 3.22 -1.09
N THR A 46 18.53 3.28 -2.10
CA THR A 46 19.76 4.07 -2.05
C THR A 46 19.47 5.51 -1.61
N ASP A 47 20.27 6.02 -0.66
CA ASP A 47 20.15 7.35 -0.05
C ASP A 47 18.82 7.65 0.68
N ILE A 48 17.98 6.65 0.89
CA ILE A 48 16.74 6.78 1.68
C ILE A 48 16.97 6.23 3.09
N GLY A 49 16.42 6.93 4.08
CA GLY A 49 16.48 6.50 5.48
C GLY A 49 15.59 5.27 5.73
N SER A 50 16.11 4.30 6.49
CA SER A 50 15.32 3.15 6.94
C SER A 50 14.28 3.57 7.97
N SER A 51 13.33 2.67 8.23
CA SER A 51 12.57 2.69 9.48
C SER A 51 13.49 2.52 10.69
N THR A 52 12.97 2.86 11.87
CA THR A 52 13.69 2.67 13.14
C THR A 52 13.52 1.26 13.65
N TYR A 53 14.62 0.55 13.84
CA TYR A 53 14.66 -0.81 14.38
C TYR A 53 15.12 -0.80 15.82
N THR A 54 14.69 -1.80 16.59
CA THR A 54 14.93 -1.86 18.02
C THR A 54 15.74 -3.09 18.40
N LEU A 55 16.81 -2.90 19.15
CA LEU A 55 17.54 -3.93 19.88
C LEU A 55 17.35 -3.70 21.38
N LYS A 56 17.02 -4.75 22.12
CA LYS A 56 16.96 -4.71 23.58
C LYS A 56 18.18 -5.41 24.16
N VAL A 57 18.84 -4.71 25.09
CA VAL A 57 20.06 -5.18 25.78
C VAL A 57 19.73 -5.41 27.25
N TYR A 58 20.10 -6.55 27.79
CA TYR A 58 19.75 -6.99 29.14
C TYR A 58 20.98 -7.08 30.03
N ASN A 59 20.91 -6.53 31.23
CA ASN A 59 21.79 -6.86 32.34
C ASN A 59 21.21 -8.03 33.12
N LYS A 60 21.78 -9.22 32.99
CA LYS A 60 21.33 -10.42 33.70
C LYS A 60 21.94 -10.58 35.09
N SER A 61 22.90 -9.71 35.48
CA SER A 61 23.58 -9.75 36.76
C SER A 61 22.75 -9.11 37.89
N ASP A 62 23.18 -9.35 39.13
CA ASP A 62 22.58 -8.74 40.31
C ASP A 62 23.19 -7.36 40.66
N ASN A 63 24.17 -6.89 39.89
CA ASN A 63 24.85 -5.60 40.07
C ASN A 63 24.44 -4.61 38.99
N ASN A 64 24.41 -3.31 39.34
CA ASN A 64 24.34 -2.24 38.35
C ASN A 64 25.66 -2.18 37.60
N ILE A 65 25.60 -2.08 36.29
CA ILE A 65 26.77 -2.08 35.43
C ILE A 65 26.85 -0.80 34.58
N SER A 66 28.09 -0.37 34.31
CA SER A 66 28.37 0.62 33.28
C SER A 66 29.09 -0.10 32.14
N ILE A 67 28.53 -0.04 30.94
CA ILE A 67 29.18 -0.55 29.72
C ILE A 67 30.17 0.52 29.27
N PRO A 68 31.48 0.27 29.30
CA PRO A 68 32.48 1.31 29.06
C PRO A 68 32.32 1.99 27.72
N LYS A 69 31.91 1.22 26.69
CA LYS A 69 31.71 1.72 25.33
C LYS A 69 30.64 0.91 24.61
N VAL A 70 29.71 1.61 23.95
CA VAL A 70 28.82 1.07 22.92
C VAL A 70 29.12 1.82 21.64
N GLN A 71 29.47 1.12 20.56
CA GLN A 71 29.86 1.80 19.32
C GLN A 71 29.54 0.96 18.08
N LEU A 72 29.46 1.64 16.93
CA LEU A 72 29.47 1.01 15.62
C LEU A 72 30.92 0.62 15.25
N ALA A 73 31.13 -0.58 14.71
CA ALA A 73 32.47 -1.08 14.40
C ALA A 73 33.18 -0.24 13.35
N LYS A 74 32.45 0.29 12.36
CA LYS A 74 32.98 1.21 11.34
C LYS A 74 33.14 2.66 11.84
N GLY A 75 32.76 2.95 13.08
CA GLY A 75 32.87 4.29 13.69
C GLY A 75 32.19 5.37 12.86
N ALA A 76 32.88 6.49 12.62
CA ALA A 76 32.36 7.61 11.84
C ALA A 76 32.03 7.25 10.38
N ALA A 77 32.64 6.21 9.81
CA ALA A 77 32.35 5.76 8.44
C ALA A 77 31.06 4.93 8.34
N SER A 78 30.48 4.53 9.47
CA SER A 78 29.21 3.80 9.47
C SER A 78 28.07 4.62 8.88
N LYS A 79 27.23 3.97 8.07
CA LYS A 79 25.98 4.55 7.57
C LYS A 79 24.80 4.29 8.52
N TYR A 80 25.01 3.42 9.53
CA TYR A 80 24.07 3.29 10.64
C TYR A 80 24.22 4.44 11.63
N ARG A 81 23.16 4.76 12.34
CA ARG A 81 23.12 5.63 13.50
C ARG A 81 22.28 5.01 14.58
N MET A 82 22.60 5.28 15.84
CA MET A 82 21.91 4.71 16.98
C MET A 82 21.47 5.80 17.96
N THR A 83 20.42 5.49 18.70
CA THR A 83 20.07 6.17 19.95
C THR A 83 20.06 5.10 21.04
N VAL A 84 20.86 5.28 22.10
CA VAL A 84 21.01 4.31 23.17
C VAL A 84 20.38 4.87 24.43
N ASP A 85 19.29 4.30 24.89
CA ASP A 85 18.54 4.74 26.09
C ASP A 85 18.28 6.25 26.13
N GLY A 86 17.90 6.81 24.97
CA GLY A 86 17.64 8.25 24.81
C GLY A 86 18.87 9.13 24.57
N MET A 87 20.09 8.59 24.70
CA MET A 87 21.33 9.30 24.37
C MET A 87 21.58 9.29 22.87
N THR A 88 22.10 10.39 22.33
CA THR A 88 22.47 10.53 20.90
C THR A 88 23.95 10.26 20.62
N GLY A 89 24.75 9.91 21.66
CA GLY A 89 26.17 9.59 21.55
C GLY A 89 27.09 10.81 21.58
N LEU A 90 28.36 10.58 21.26
CA LEU A 90 29.36 11.64 21.16
C LEU A 90 29.12 12.47 19.90
N ASP A 91 29.46 13.75 19.98
CA ASP A 91 29.44 14.68 18.85
C ASP A 91 30.79 14.63 18.13
N GLY A 92 30.89 13.76 17.13
CA GLY A 92 32.13 13.54 16.38
C GLY A 92 32.40 14.60 15.31
N ASP A 93 31.39 15.36 14.89
CA ASP A 93 31.46 16.36 13.82
C ASP A 93 31.36 17.81 14.34
N ASN A 94 31.23 18.00 15.66
CA ASN A 94 31.07 19.29 16.35
C ASN A 94 29.79 20.04 15.91
N SER A 95 28.75 19.34 15.54
CA SER A 95 27.44 19.92 15.18
C SER A 95 26.60 20.38 16.39
N GLY A 96 27.01 20.00 17.59
CA GLY A 96 26.28 20.22 18.84
C GLY A 96 25.26 19.12 19.16
N ILE A 97 25.15 18.09 18.30
CA ILE A 97 24.28 16.92 18.47
C ILE A 97 25.12 15.67 18.30
N GLY A 98 24.92 14.66 19.15
CA GLY A 98 25.61 13.37 19.01
C GLY A 98 25.30 12.69 17.67
N ASP A 99 26.33 12.09 17.07
CA ASP A 99 26.27 11.48 15.73
C ASP A 99 25.69 10.05 15.70
N GLY A 100 25.37 9.50 16.87
CA GLY A 100 24.83 8.16 17.00
C GLY A 100 25.82 7.02 16.74
N LYS A 101 27.12 7.27 16.85
CA LYS A 101 28.17 6.29 16.51
C LYS A 101 28.84 5.69 17.74
N ILE A 102 29.11 6.49 18.75
CA ILE A 102 29.89 6.13 19.93
C ILE A 102 29.21 6.65 21.19
N PHE A 103 29.13 5.80 22.20
CA PHE A 103 28.54 6.08 23.51
C PHE A 103 29.48 5.58 24.58
N ASP A 104 29.86 6.42 25.51
CA ASP A 104 30.74 6.06 26.62
C ASP A 104 29.92 5.91 27.92
N ASN A 105 30.32 4.94 28.75
CA ASN A 105 29.78 4.71 30.10
C ASN A 105 28.24 4.58 30.13
N VAL A 106 27.71 3.67 29.30
CA VAL A 106 26.26 3.42 29.25
C VAL A 106 25.84 2.63 30.50
N GLU A 107 25.05 3.25 31.34
CA GLU A 107 24.60 2.69 32.62
C GLU A 107 23.39 1.77 32.44
N LEU A 108 23.38 0.62 33.16
CA LEU A 108 22.28 -0.34 33.10
C LEU A 108 22.09 -0.99 34.49
N LEU A 109 20.92 -0.83 35.07
CA LEU A 109 20.60 -1.35 36.40
C LEU A 109 20.59 -2.88 36.44
N ALA A 110 20.73 -3.43 37.63
CA ALA A 110 20.65 -4.89 37.88
C ALA A 110 19.31 -5.44 37.43
N LYS A 111 19.33 -6.57 36.69
CA LYS A 111 18.13 -7.26 36.15
C LYS A 111 17.27 -6.39 35.23
N ASP A 112 17.77 -5.28 34.75
CA ASP A 112 17.06 -4.37 33.85
C ASP A 112 17.55 -4.46 32.40
N SER A 113 16.97 -3.67 31.54
CA SER A 113 17.27 -3.63 30.12
C SER A 113 17.15 -2.22 29.54
N LEU A 114 17.94 -1.92 28.53
CA LEU A 114 17.85 -0.69 27.74
C LEU A 114 17.46 -0.99 26.29
N PHE A 115 16.96 0.03 25.62
CA PHE A 115 16.65 -0.01 24.18
C PHE A 115 17.70 0.74 23.38
N ILE A 116 18.08 0.14 22.26
CA ILE A 116 18.86 0.79 21.20
C ILE A 116 17.97 0.91 19.99
N PHE A 117 17.74 2.13 19.53
CA PHE A 117 17.06 2.42 18.27
C PHE A 117 18.11 2.59 17.19
N ILE A 118 17.90 1.93 16.04
CA ILE A 118 18.89 1.81 14.97
C ILE A 118 18.23 2.22 13.67
N GLU A 119 18.91 3.07 12.91
CA GLU A 119 18.52 3.52 11.58
C GLU A 119 19.73 3.53 10.65
N THR A 120 19.47 3.51 9.34
CA THR A 120 20.51 3.66 8.33
C THR A 120 20.08 4.59 7.20
N THR A 121 21.07 5.23 6.57
CA THR A 121 20.93 5.88 5.27
C THR A 121 22.22 5.56 4.52
N ALA A 122 22.14 4.63 3.58
CA ALA A 122 23.30 4.14 2.84
C ALA A 122 23.06 4.27 1.34
N ASN A 123 24.14 4.50 0.60
CA ASN A 123 24.12 4.50 -0.85
C ASN A 123 24.44 3.08 -1.37
N ILE A 124 23.98 2.74 -2.56
CA ILE A 124 24.29 1.45 -3.21
C ILE A 124 25.81 1.23 -3.34
N ALA A 125 26.60 2.29 -3.50
CA ALA A 125 28.06 2.23 -3.54
C ALA A 125 28.70 1.85 -2.19
N ASP A 126 27.99 1.96 -1.08
CA ASP A 126 28.44 1.54 0.25
C ASP A 126 28.23 0.05 0.49
N ALA A 127 27.35 -0.59 -0.31
CA ALA A 127 27.00 -1.99 -0.21
C ALA A 127 28.03 -2.90 -0.89
N ASN A 128 28.03 -4.17 -0.52
CA ASN A 128 28.79 -5.19 -1.24
C ASN A 128 28.24 -5.35 -2.67
N PRO A 129 29.05 -5.23 -3.73
CA PRO A 129 28.56 -5.26 -5.11
C PRO A 129 28.02 -6.62 -5.57
N THR A 130 28.19 -7.68 -4.80
CA THR A 130 27.74 -9.03 -5.16
C THR A 130 26.34 -9.34 -4.61
N ASP A 131 26.06 -8.93 -3.38
CA ASP A 131 24.81 -9.23 -2.67
C ASP A 131 24.03 -7.99 -2.25
N PHE A 132 24.58 -6.79 -2.53
CA PHE A 132 24.02 -5.49 -2.21
C PHE A 132 23.74 -5.26 -0.71
N LEU A 133 24.40 -6.05 0.15
CA LEU A 133 24.29 -5.90 1.59
C LEU A 133 25.24 -4.84 2.12
N TYR A 134 24.71 -3.94 2.93
CA TYR A 134 25.48 -3.07 3.79
C TYR A 134 25.45 -3.64 5.21
N THR A 135 26.63 -3.90 5.78
CA THR A 135 26.76 -4.53 7.09
C THR A 135 27.63 -3.70 8.03
N ASP A 136 27.38 -3.78 9.32
CA ASP A 136 28.22 -3.27 10.40
C ASP A 136 27.95 -4.08 11.67
N GLN A 137 28.53 -3.71 12.80
CA GLN A 137 28.34 -4.35 14.09
C GLN A 137 28.15 -3.28 15.18
N ILE A 138 27.24 -3.54 16.11
CA ILE A 138 27.24 -2.83 17.38
C ILE A 138 28.18 -3.59 18.31
N GLN A 139 29.17 -2.89 18.85
CA GLN A 139 30.16 -3.42 19.78
C GLN A 139 29.89 -2.92 21.20
N PHE A 140 29.90 -3.82 22.16
CA PHE A 140 29.66 -3.57 23.59
C PHE A 140 30.91 -3.94 24.39
N GLY A 141 31.48 -2.96 25.10
CA GLY A 141 32.71 -3.16 25.87
C GLY A 141 33.99 -3.09 25.04
N SER A 142 35.06 -3.68 25.53
CA SER A 142 36.37 -3.68 24.88
C SER A 142 37.23 -4.90 25.28
N GLY A 143 38.29 -5.17 24.52
CA GLY A 143 39.25 -6.25 24.80
C GLY A 143 38.58 -7.64 24.84
N SER A 144 38.89 -8.40 25.90
CA SER A 144 38.35 -9.77 26.09
C SER A 144 36.86 -9.83 26.40
N ASN A 145 36.28 -8.71 26.80
CA ASN A 145 34.85 -8.60 27.19
C ASN A 145 33.98 -8.02 26.05
N LEU A 146 34.54 -7.92 24.85
CA LEU A 146 33.82 -7.39 23.69
C LEU A 146 32.71 -8.34 23.25
N GLN A 147 31.46 -7.86 23.25
CA GLN A 147 30.32 -8.53 22.65
C GLN A 147 29.85 -7.77 21.43
N LYS A 148 29.17 -8.45 20.51
CA LYS A 148 28.77 -7.89 19.22
C LYS A 148 27.33 -8.27 18.87
N VAL A 149 26.65 -7.36 18.15
CA VAL A 149 25.40 -7.63 17.46
C VAL A 149 25.58 -7.20 16.01
N GLU A 150 25.27 -8.08 15.07
CA GLU A 150 25.40 -7.82 13.64
C GLU A 150 24.28 -6.89 13.16
N LEU A 151 24.62 -5.97 12.24
CA LEU A 151 23.69 -5.13 11.51
C LEU A 151 23.75 -5.46 10.03
N VAL A 152 22.60 -5.71 9.42
CA VAL A 152 22.50 -6.08 8.01
C VAL A 152 21.35 -5.31 7.37
N THR A 153 21.60 -4.71 6.21
CA THR A 153 20.61 -3.99 5.40
C THR A 153 20.85 -4.29 3.93
N LEU A 154 19.82 -4.63 3.19
CA LEU A 154 19.86 -4.73 1.73
C LEU A 154 19.64 -3.33 1.13
N ILE A 155 20.56 -2.88 0.27
CA ILE A 155 20.44 -1.59 -0.42
C ILE A 155 19.95 -1.85 -1.85
N ARG A 156 18.90 -1.15 -2.27
CA ARG A 156 18.32 -1.27 -3.60
C ARG A 156 18.47 0.03 -4.38
N ASP A 157 19.05 -0.04 -5.55
CA ASP A 157 19.11 1.10 -6.48
C ASP A 157 17.75 1.34 -7.13
N ALA A 158 17.44 2.59 -7.50
CA ALA A 158 16.15 2.96 -8.05
C ALA A 158 16.22 4.20 -8.96
N TYR A 159 15.21 4.37 -9.82
CA TYR A 159 14.91 5.64 -10.48
C TYR A 159 14.01 6.47 -9.57
N PHE A 160 14.48 7.65 -9.15
CA PHE A 160 13.70 8.54 -8.29
C PHE A 160 12.97 9.60 -9.10
N ILE A 161 11.67 9.72 -8.87
CA ILE A 161 10.82 10.77 -9.44
C ILE A 161 10.33 11.63 -8.29
N PHE A 162 10.84 12.86 -8.20
CA PHE A 162 10.49 13.78 -7.13
C PHE A 162 10.42 15.23 -7.64
N PRO A 163 9.51 16.05 -7.09
CA PRO A 163 9.39 17.46 -7.45
C PRO A 163 10.61 18.24 -6.94
N LYS A 164 11.11 19.16 -7.76
CA LYS A 164 12.17 20.09 -7.36
C LYS A 164 11.66 21.02 -6.26
N ARG A 165 12.57 21.50 -5.43
CA ARG A 165 12.27 22.49 -4.40
C ARG A 165 13.05 23.76 -4.69
N ASN A 166 12.35 24.85 -5.02
CA ASN A 166 12.93 26.15 -5.31
C ASN A 166 12.47 27.12 -4.22
N GLU A 167 13.42 27.78 -3.53
CA GLU A 167 13.15 28.76 -2.46
C GLU A 167 12.15 28.28 -1.38
N GLY A 168 12.16 26.98 -1.08
CA GLY A 168 11.28 26.39 -0.08
C GLY A 168 9.93 25.89 -0.62
N ILE A 169 9.57 26.19 -1.86
CA ILE A 169 8.33 25.77 -2.53
C ILE A 169 8.60 24.56 -3.41
N TYR A 170 7.78 23.52 -3.27
CA TYR A 170 7.84 22.36 -4.17
C TYR A 170 7.17 22.65 -5.50
N GLU A 171 7.71 22.07 -6.56
CA GLU A 171 7.09 21.99 -7.87
C GLU A 171 5.71 21.31 -7.76
N GLY A 172 4.72 21.85 -8.47
CA GLY A 172 3.36 21.35 -8.48
C GLY A 172 2.91 20.91 -9.88
N VAL A 173 1.96 20.01 -9.91
CA VAL A 173 1.26 19.57 -11.12
C VAL A 173 -0.23 19.87 -11.00
N ASP A 174 -0.87 20.17 -12.13
CA ASP A 174 -2.28 20.49 -12.15
C ASP A 174 -3.11 19.27 -11.75
N PHE A 175 -3.96 19.48 -10.75
CA PHE A 175 -4.84 18.45 -10.21
C PHE A 175 -6.29 18.58 -10.68
N GLY A 176 -6.76 19.82 -10.87
CA GLY A 176 -8.13 20.13 -11.26
C GLY A 176 -8.42 21.61 -11.10
N PHE A 177 -9.67 21.93 -10.87
CA PHE A 177 -10.13 23.29 -10.63
C PHE A 177 -10.86 23.37 -9.29
N ASP A 178 -10.75 24.49 -8.62
CA ASP A 178 -11.55 24.80 -7.43
C ASP A 178 -12.96 25.32 -7.83
N GLU A 179 -13.79 25.60 -6.83
CA GLU A 179 -15.15 26.16 -7.03
C GLU A 179 -15.19 27.52 -7.73
N ASN A 180 -14.04 28.21 -7.83
CA ASN A 180 -13.89 29.49 -8.51
C ASN A 180 -13.17 29.35 -9.87
N GLU A 181 -13.10 28.14 -10.42
CA GLU A 181 -12.40 27.81 -11.67
C GLU A 181 -10.89 28.09 -11.66
N ASN A 182 -10.25 28.24 -10.49
CA ASN A 182 -8.80 28.35 -10.41
C ASN A 182 -8.17 26.95 -10.45
N VAL A 183 -7.04 26.84 -11.17
CA VAL A 183 -6.27 25.60 -11.22
C VAL A 183 -5.75 25.27 -9.83
N THR A 184 -6.08 24.09 -9.33
CA THR A 184 -5.50 23.52 -8.12
C THR A 184 -4.28 22.68 -8.47
N GLN A 185 -3.24 22.76 -7.63
CA GLN A 185 -2.01 22.00 -7.84
C GLN A 185 -1.72 21.10 -6.63
N VAL A 186 -1.14 19.94 -6.92
CA VAL A 186 -0.57 19.05 -5.92
C VAL A 186 0.94 18.96 -6.12
N ARG A 187 1.64 18.63 -5.02
CA ARG A 187 3.08 18.42 -5.07
C ARG A 187 3.41 17.31 -6.06
N GLY A 188 4.21 17.62 -7.07
CA GLY A 188 4.56 16.67 -8.13
C GLY A 188 5.33 17.34 -9.24
N ARG A 189 5.72 16.57 -10.25
CA ARG A 189 6.34 17.10 -11.46
C ARG A 189 5.91 16.35 -12.71
N ASN A 190 6.04 17.01 -13.84
CA ASN A 190 5.89 16.38 -15.14
C ASN A 190 7.06 15.45 -15.45
N LEU A 191 6.75 14.30 -16.07
CA LEU A 191 7.77 13.41 -16.64
C LEU A 191 8.42 14.07 -17.86
N GLU A 192 9.70 13.77 -18.08
CA GLU A 192 10.53 14.38 -19.13
C GLU A 192 11.09 13.30 -20.07
N ALA A 193 11.17 13.58 -21.38
CA ALA A 193 11.78 12.68 -22.37
C ALA A 193 13.31 12.61 -22.25
N GLU A 194 13.94 13.66 -21.71
CA GLU A 194 15.39 13.80 -21.60
C GLU A 194 15.76 14.27 -20.18
N HIS A 195 15.32 13.51 -19.15
CA HIS A 195 15.70 13.83 -17.78
C HIS A 195 17.20 13.57 -17.56
N PRO A 196 17.96 14.51 -16.95
CA PRO A 196 19.42 14.43 -16.87
C PRO A 196 19.95 13.22 -16.10
N VAL A 197 19.15 12.61 -15.22
CA VAL A 197 19.52 11.44 -14.42
C VAL A 197 18.80 10.17 -14.91
N ASN A 198 17.48 10.27 -15.12
CA ASN A 198 16.64 9.11 -15.44
C ASN A 198 16.53 8.82 -16.95
N GLY A 199 17.00 9.73 -17.82
CA GLY A 199 16.86 9.58 -19.26
C GLY A 199 15.41 9.78 -19.73
N ASN A 200 14.89 8.87 -20.53
CA ASN A 200 13.51 8.92 -21.01
C ASN A 200 12.54 8.39 -19.96
N GLU A 201 11.82 9.29 -19.30
CA GLU A 201 10.85 8.93 -18.27
C GLU A 201 9.46 8.51 -18.78
N PHE A 202 9.30 8.41 -20.10
CA PHE A 202 8.07 7.87 -20.70
C PHE A 202 8.14 6.36 -20.99
N GLU A 203 9.26 5.71 -20.67
CA GLU A 203 9.46 4.28 -20.83
C GLU A 203 9.98 3.69 -19.51
N TRP A 204 9.14 2.99 -18.77
CA TRP A 204 9.51 2.35 -17.51
C TRP A 204 9.69 0.85 -17.72
N ASN A 205 10.83 0.33 -17.29
CA ASN A 205 11.25 -1.05 -17.51
C ASN A 205 11.57 -1.77 -16.18
N ASP A 206 12.02 -3.01 -16.26
CA ASP A 206 12.30 -3.90 -15.13
C ASP A 206 13.76 -3.84 -14.62
N ASP A 207 14.60 -3.01 -15.23
CA ASP A 207 16.03 -2.91 -14.87
C ASP A 207 16.28 -2.35 -13.47
N LYS A 208 15.44 -1.38 -13.03
CA LYS A 208 15.42 -0.83 -11.68
C LYS A 208 14.00 -0.43 -11.29
N PRO A 209 13.65 -0.49 -9.99
CA PRO A 209 12.38 0.05 -9.52
C PRO A 209 12.32 1.56 -9.66
N TYR A 210 11.10 2.08 -9.75
CA TYR A 210 10.79 3.51 -9.74
C TYR A 210 10.24 3.88 -8.36
N VAL A 211 10.77 4.93 -7.74
CA VAL A 211 10.31 5.45 -6.45
C VAL A 211 9.78 6.87 -6.65
N VAL A 212 8.51 7.05 -6.37
CA VAL A 212 7.78 8.29 -6.67
C VAL A 212 7.47 9.05 -5.38
N TYR A 213 7.98 10.27 -5.28
CA TYR A 213 7.66 11.25 -4.24
C TYR A 213 6.81 12.38 -4.83
N GLY A 214 5.64 12.62 -4.25
CA GLY A 214 4.62 13.48 -4.85
C GLY A 214 3.98 12.81 -6.07
N TYR A 215 3.41 13.58 -6.98
CA TYR A 215 2.74 13.01 -8.15
C TYR A 215 3.63 13.06 -9.40
N ALA A 216 3.83 11.88 -10.01
CA ALA A 216 4.43 11.75 -11.34
C ALA A 216 3.35 12.05 -12.38
N ALA A 217 3.47 13.15 -13.13
CA ALA A 217 2.47 13.53 -14.10
C ALA A 217 2.90 13.21 -15.54
N VAL A 218 2.04 12.50 -16.26
CA VAL A 218 2.15 12.31 -17.70
C VAL A 218 1.55 13.53 -18.37
N PRO A 219 2.34 14.40 -19.05
CA PRO A 219 1.83 15.64 -19.63
C PRO A 219 0.82 15.39 -20.76
N THR A 220 0.01 16.39 -21.04
CA THR A 220 -0.92 16.41 -22.18
C THR A 220 -0.24 15.95 -23.47
N ASP A 221 -0.94 15.13 -24.26
CA ASP A 221 -0.47 14.56 -25.53
C ASP A 221 0.79 13.68 -25.43
N LYS A 222 1.17 13.25 -24.22
CA LYS A 222 2.26 12.30 -24.01
C LYS A 222 1.70 10.92 -23.65
N THR A 223 2.53 9.93 -23.93
CA THR A 223 2.25 8.52 -23.59
C THR A 223 3.32 8.02 -22.64
N LEU A 224 2.91 7.47 -21.50
CA LEU A 224 3.77 6.69 -20.63
C LEU A 224 3.55 5.22 -20.90
N ASN A 225 4.62 4.50 -21.21
CA ASN A 225 4.64 3.04 -21.31
C ASN A 225 5.35 2.46 -20.08
N ILE A 226 4.67 1.57 -19.37
CA ILE A 226 5.21 0.82 -18.25
C ILE A 226 5.24 -0.64 -18.67
N ASN A 227 6.44 -1.18 -18.82
CA ASN A 227 6.67 -2.48 -19.44
C ASN A 227 6.70 -3.62 -18.41
N ALA A 228 6.61 -4.85 -18.90
CA ALA A 228 6.57 -6.04 -18.07
C ALA A 228 7.72 -6.08 -17.05
N GLY A 229 7.41 -6.48 -15.83
CA GLY A 229 8.36 -6.58 -14.73
C GLY A 229 8.67 -5.28 -13.99
N ALA A 230 8.18 -4.13 -14.47
CA ALA A 230 8.41 -2.85 -13.79
C ALA A 230 7.82 -2.84 -12.37
N ARG A 231 8.58 -2.29 -11.42
CA ARG A 231 8.20 -2.11 -10.01
C ARG A 231 8.12 -0.64 -9.69
N VAL A 232 6.97 -0.17 -9.22
CA VAL A 232 6.73 1.22 -8.90
C VAL A 232 6.30 1.35 -7.45
N HIS A 233 7.11 2.07 -6.69
CA HIS A 233 6.87 2.32 -5.27
C HIS A 233 6.49 3.77 -5.05
N PHE A 234 5.40 4.00 -4.37
CA PHE A 234 4.89 5.33 -4.08
C PHE A 234 5.10 5.68 -2.61
N HIS A 235 5.70 6.83 -2.36
CA HIS A 235 5.78 7.39 -1.02
C HIS A 235 4.41 7.86 -0.53
N ALA A 236 4.29 8.14 0.77
CA ALA A 236 3.08 8.72 1.35
C ALA A 236 2.69 10.02 0.60
N GLU A 237 1.38 10.24 0.39
CA GLU A 237 0.84 11.40 -0.34
C GLU A 237 1.36 11.54 -1.78
N SER A 238 1.74 10.43 -2.39
CA SER A 238 2.27 10.37 -3.76
C SER A 238 1.35 9.56 -4.66
N GLY A 239 1.58 9.63 -5.97
CA GLY A 239 0.78 8.90 -6.95
C GLY A 239 1.17 9.22 -8.39
N MET A 240 0.24 8.98 -9.31
CA MET A 240 0.40 9.28 -10.73
C MET A 240 -0.78 10.11 -11.24
N ILE A 241 -0.53 11.08 -12.11
CA ILE A 241 -1.55 11.84 -12.80
C ILE A 241 -1.35 11.69 -14.30
N VAL A 242 -2.36 11.18 -15.00
CA VAL A 242 -2.40 11.17 -16.47
C VAL A 242 -3.23 12.38 -16.88
N GLN A 243 -2.55 13.42 -17.39
CA GLN A 243 -3.16 14.70 -17.71
C GLN A 243 -4.17 14.57 -18.87
N ASP A 244 -4.94 15.62 -19.08
CA ASP A 244 -5.97 15.71 -20.11
C ASP A 244 -5.40 15.36 -21.48
N GLY A 245 -5.99 14.38 -22.17
CA GLY A 245 -5.52 13.90 -23.48
C GLY A 245 -4.25 13.04 -23.48
N ALA A 246 -3.64 12.79 -22.31
CA ALA A 246 -2.50 11.90 -22.20
C ALA A 246 -2.90 10.41 -22.20
N THR A 247 -1.93 9.54 -22.42
CA THR A 247 -2.14 8.09 -22.48
C THR A 247 -1.24 7.34 -21.50
N LEU A 248 -1.80 6.37 -20.80
CA LEU A 248 -1.08 5.43 -19.96
C LEU A 248 -1.19 4.01 -20.53
N ASN A 249 -0.07 3.38 -20.85
CA ASN A 249 -0.01 1.99 -21.22
C ASN A 249 0.75 1.22 -20.13
N ILE A 250 0.09 0.26 -19.50
CA ILE A 250 0.70 -0.71 -18.60
C ILE A 250 0.71 -2.05 -19.34
N ASN A 251 1.90 -2.51 -19.70
CA ASN A 251 2.14 -3.65 -20.58
C ASN A 251 2.75 -4.81 -19.80
N GLY A 252 2.16 -5.18 -18.67
CA GLY A 252 2.55 -6.37 -17.92
C GLY A 252 2.30 -7.65 -18.70
N LEU A 253 2.91 -8.72 -18.26
CA LEU A 253 2.72 -10.06 -18.81
C LEU A 253 2.45 -11.04 -17.66
N LYS A 254 1.83 -12.18 -17.98
CA LYS A 254 1.65 -13.25 -17.02
C LYS A 254 3.01 -13.72 -16.49
N SER A 255 3.15 -13.76 -15.19
CA SER A 255 4.31 -14.32 -14.50
C SER A 255 4.27 -15.83 -14.47
N ASP A 256 5.45 -16.45 -14.35
CA ASP A 256 5.59 -17.91 -14.26
C ASP A 256 5.69 -18.37 -12.80
N THR A 257 6.01 -17.45 -11.89
CA THR A 257 6.20 -17.73 -10.46
C THR A 257 5.38 -16.78 -9.57
N GLU A 258 5.26 -17.10 -8.29
CA GLU A 258 4.62 -16.25 -7.28
C GLU A 258 5.35 -14.92 -7.03
N ALA A 259 6.59 -14.77 -7.51
CA ALA A 259 7.33 -13.52 -7.44
C ALA A 259 6.78 -12.43 -8.39
N LEU A 260 5.81 -12.77 -9.24
CA LEU A 260 5.16 -11.88 -10.19
C LEU A 260 6.16 -11.11 -11.08
N GLU A 261 7.20 -11.80 -11.54
CA GLU A 261 8.40 -11.21 -12.17
C GLU A 261 8.11 -10.47 -13.49
N LYS A 262 7.00 -10.82 -14.16
CA LYS A 262 6.59 -10.19 -15.43
C LYS A 262 5.41 -9.24 -15.30
N GLU A 263 4.70 -9.27 -14.19
CA GLU A 263 3.63 -8.31 -13.93
C GLU A 263 4.21 -6.93 -13.59
N VAL A 264 3.45 -5.90 -13.86
CA VAL A 264 3.74 -4.56 -13.32
C VAL A 264 3.16 -4.48 -11.90
N ILE A 265 3.97 -4.03 -10.94
CA ILE A 265 3.51 -3.89 -9.55
C ILE A 265 3.56 -2.43 -9.13
N PHE A 266 2.43 -1.92 -8.60
CA PHE A 266 2.28 -0.64 -7.95
C PHE A 266 2.00 -0.85 -6.46
N GLU A 267 2.88 -0.34 -5.59
CA GLU A 267 2.76 -0.50 -4.14
C GLU A 267 3.36 0.66 -3.36
N GLY A 268 3.22 0.67 -2.04
CA GLY A 268 3.91 1.63 -1.18
C GLY A 268 5.42 1.43 -1.17
N ASP A 269 6.17 2.45 -0.78
CA ASP A 269 7.64 2.41 -0.67
C ASP A 269 8.15 1.83 0.67
N ARG A 270 7.23 1.41 1.54
CA ARG A 270 7.53 0.70 2.79
C ARG A 270 7.71 -0.78 2.50
N LEU A 271 8.98 -1.21 2.35
CA LEU A 271 9.32 -2.56 1.92
C LEU A 271 9.34 -3.60 3.06
N GLU A 272 9.11 -3.18 4.30
CA GLU A 272 9.03 -4.09 5.44
C GLU A 272 7.80 -5.01 5.32
N PRO A 273 7.91 -6.32 5.59
CA PRO A 273 6.81 -7.28 5.40
C PRO A 273 5.50 -6.90 6.13
N PHE A 274 5.61 -6.18 7.24
CA PHE A 274 4.45 -5.67 7.98
C PHE A 274 3.54 -4.75 7.14
N TYR A 275 4.12 -4.03 6.17
CA TYR A 275 3.39 -3.07 5.35
C TYR A 275 2.85 -3.65 4.04
N SER A 276 3.13 -4.93 3.73
CA SER A 276 2.70 -5.56 2.46
C SER A 276 1.21 -5.43 2.18
N ASP A 277 0.39 -5.49 3.25
CA ASP A 277 -1.07 -5.51 3.15
C ASP A 277 -1.74 -4.35 3.93
N VAL A 278 -0.96 -3.30 4.26
CA VAL A 278 -1.50 -2.11 4.93
C VAL A 278 -2.11 -1.16 3.89
N PRO A 279 -3.42 -0.87 3.96
CA PRO A 279 -4.08 0.02 3.01
C PRO A 279 -3.69 1.49 3.19
N GLY A 280 -3.77 2.28 2.11
CA GLY A 280 -3.69 3.74 2.19
C GLY A 280 -2.28 4.29 2.41
N GLN A 281 -1.25 3.58 1.99
CA GLN A 281 0.14 4.04 2.09
C GLN A 281 0.46 5.18 1.12
N TRP A 282 -0.25 5.25 0.00
CA TRP A 282 -0.08 6.25 -1.04
C TRP A 282 -1.42 6.70 -1.61
N GLY A 283 -1.42 7.70 -2.50
CA GLY A 283 -2.61 8.31 -3.05
C GLY A 283 -3.33 7.44 -4.07
N PHE A 284 -3.16 7.74 -5.35
CA PHE A 284 -3.91 7.11 -6.45
C PHE A 284 -3.23 7.28 -7.80
N VAL A 285 -3.72 6.49 -8.79
CA VAL A 285 -3.49 6.75 -10.22
C VAL A 285 -4.69 7.52 -10.75
N TYR A 286 -4.50 8.79 -11.10
CA TYR A 286 -5.55 9.68 -11.56
C TYR A 286 -5.54 9.79 -13.08
N LEU A 287 -6.62 9.33 -13.71
CA LEU A 287 -6.88 9.43 -15.13
C LEU A 287 -7.85 10.58 -15.36
N ARG A 288 -7.33 11.71 -15.82
CA ARG A 288 -8.08 12.95 -15.98
C ARG A 288 -8.95 12.95 -17.25
N GLN A 289 -9.74 14.00 -17.40
CA GLN A 289 -10.64 14.20 -18.53
C GLN A 289 -9.93 14.02 -19.87
N GLY A 290 -10.52 13.24 -20.77
CA GLY A 290 -9.96 13.00 -22.10
C GLY A 290 -8.73 12.10 -22.15
N SER A 291 -8.19 11.67 -20.99
CA SER A 291 -7.11 10.69 -20.96
C SER A 291 -7.57 9.30 -21.42
N SER A 292 -6.63 8.46 -21.82
CA SER A 292 -6.86 7.06 -22.16
C SER A 292 -5.87 6.15 -21.45
N ALA A 293 -6.27 4.89 -21.19
CA ALA A 293 -5.36 3.91 -20.64
C ALA A 293 -5.65 2.50 -21.18
N THR A 294 -4.56 1.75 -21.37
CA THR A 294 -4.59 0.31 -21.55
C THR A 294 -3.75 -0.31 -20.45
N ILE A 295 -4.39 -1.12 -19.62
CA ILE A 295 -3.79 -1.73 -18.44
C ILE A 295 -3.90 -3.24 -18.58
N ASP A 296 -2.78 -3.93 -18.60
CA ASP A 296 -2.72 -5.39 -18.70
C ASP A 296 -1.69 -5.95 -17.72
N HIS A 297 -2.04 -6.96 -16.94
CA HIS A 297 -1.24 -7.60 -15.90
C HIS A 297 -0.59 -6.58 -14.94
N LEU A 298 -1.44 -5.76 -14.32
CA LEU A 298 -1.10 -4.87 -13.20
C LEU A 298 -1.54 -5.52 -11.89
N THR A 299 -0.64 -5.54 -10.91
CA THR A 299 -0.98 -5.71 -9.49
C THR A 299 -0.79 -4.38 -8.78
N LEU A 300 -1.90 -3.78 -8.34
CA LEU A 300 -1.92 -2.50 -7.62
C LEU A 300 -2.41 -2.73 -6.19
N LYS A 301 -1.63 -2.30 -5.20
CA LYS A 301 -1.98 -2.48 -3.79
C LYS A 301 -1.60 -1.29 -2.92
N ASN A 302 -2.22 -1.23 -1.75
CA ASN A 302 -1.94 -0.29 -0.66
C ASN A 302 -2.27 1.18 -0.98
N ALA A 303 -3.04 1.48 -2.03
CA ALA A 303 -3.44 2.85 -2.36
C ALA A 303 -4.56 3.39 -1.45
N SER A 304 -4.76 4.70 -1.45
CA SER A 304 -6.00 5.27 -0.93
C SER A 304 -7.14 5.02 -1.90
N VAL A 305 -6.94 5.30 -3.19
CA VAL A 305 -7.81 4.90 -4.30
C VAL A 305 -6.93 4.24 -5.36
N GLY A 306 -7.28 3.05 -5.82
CA GLY A 306 -6.46 2.36 -6.81
C GLY A 306 -6.42 3.13 -8.13
N LEU A 307 -7.52 3.16 -8.86
CA LEU A 307 -7.68 3.98 -10.07
C LEU A 307 -8.78 5.03 -9.83
N TYR A 308 -8.46 6.29 -10.04
CA TYR A 308 -9.41 7.38 -10.04
C TYR A 308 -9.60 7.87 -11.48
N VAL A 309 -10.81 7.72 -12.03
CA VAL A 309 -11.13 8.02 -13.44
C VAL A 309 -12.18 9.11 -13.48
N LEU A 310 -11.83 10.27 -14.04
CA LEU A 310 -12.73 11.40 -14.15
C LEU A 310 -13.08 11.72 -15.59
N ASN A 311 -14.35 11.60 -15.96
CA ASN A 311 -14.95 12.11 -17.20
C ASN A 311 -14.06 11.88 -18.44
N ASN A 312 -13.49 10.67 -18.55
CA ASN A 312 -12.64 10.34 -19.67
C ASN A 312 -13.47 10.17 -20.95
N THR A 313 -13.02 10.77 -22.04
CA THR A 313 -13.58 10.54 -23.37
C THR A 313 -12.86 9.42 -24.13
N GLY A 314 -11.63 9.13 -23.74
CA GLY A 314 -10.87 7.97 -24.19
C GLY A 314 -11.36 6.68 -23.54
N THR A 315 -11.02 5.54 -24.08
CA THR A 315 -11.38 4.25 -23.49
C THR A 315 -10.35 3.84 -22.45
N ILE A 316 -10.81 3.55 -21.24
CA ILE A 316 -9.99 2.87 -20.23
C ILE A 316 -10.22 1.37 -20.36
N LYS A 317 -9.19 0.64 -20.77
CA LYS A 317 -9.22 -0.83 -20.92
C LYS A 317 -8.38 -1.47 -19.85
N ILE A 318 -8.99 -2.31 -19.02
CA ILE A 318 -8.33 -2.99 -17.91
C ILE A 318 -8.45 -4.50 -18.10
N LYS A 319 -7.32 -5.19 -18.18
CA LYS A 319 -7.29 -6.63 -18.35
C LYS A 319 -6.32 -7.28 -17.35
N ASN A 320 -6.64 -8.52 -16.96
CA ASN A 320 -5.75 -9.36 -16.16
C ASN A 320 -5.11 -8.60 -14.98
N THR A 321 -5.91 -7.81 -14.27
CA THR A 321 -5.45 -6.82 -13.30
C THR A 321 -6.00 -7.11 -11.92
N GLN A 322 -5.16 -6.98 -10.93
CA GLN A 322 -5.47 -7.18 -9.52
C GLN A 322 -5.33 -5.85 -8.76
N ILE A 323 -6.33 -5.51 -7.93
CA ILE A 323 -6.32 -4.30 -7.10
C ILE A 323 -6.67 -4.71 -5.67
N TYR A 324 -5.78 -4.45 -4.72
CA TYR A 324 -5.92 -4.91 -3.35
C TYR A 324 -5.69 -3.80 -2.34
N ASP A 325 -6.33 -3.93 -1.18
CA ASP A 325 -6.03 -3.17 0.03
C ASP A 325 -6.03 -1.67 -0.20
N CYS A 326 -7.13 -1.16 -0.80
CA CYS A 326 -7.35 0.27 -0.95
C CYS A 326 -8.09 0.82 0.28
N SER A 327 -7.56 1.88 0.92
CA SER A 327 -8.20 2.40 2.13
C SER A 327 -9.55 3.07 1.88
N ASN A 328 -9.86 3.40 0.62
CA ASN A 328 -11.12 4.03 0.21
C ASN A 328 -11.82 3.23 -0.91
N VAL A 329 -11.40 3.34 -2.15
CA VAL A 329 -12.05 2.70 -3.31
C VAL A 329 -11.02 2.02 -4.21
N GLY A 330 -11.34 0.82 -4.70
CA GLY A 330 -10.49 0.11 -5.67
C GLY A 330 -10.43 0.83 -7.02
N ILE A 331 -11.60 0.99 -7.67
CA ILE A 331 -11.74 1.82 -8.87
C ILE A 331 -12.85 2.83 -8.62
N PHE A 332 -12.51 4.11 -8.58
CA PHE A 332 -13.45 5.22 -8.46
C PHE A 332 -13.60 5.92 -9.81
N ALA A 333 -14.79 5.81 -10.40
CA ALA A 333 -15.11 6.29 -11.74
C ALA A 333 -16.23 7.33 -11.67
N ILE A 334 -15.99 8.53 -12.20
CA ILE A 334 -16.96 9.63 -12.26
C ILE A 334 -17.25 9.94 -13.73
N ALA A 335 -18.49 9.70 -14.17
CA ALA A 335 -18.93 9.91 -15.57
C ALA A 335 -17.96 9.29 -16.59
N ALA A 336 -17.46 8.08 -16.31
CA ALA A 336 -16.33 7.49 -17.02
C ALA A 336 -16.74 6.38 -17.99
N ASN A 337 -15.80 5.99 -18.89
CA ASN A 337 -15.95 4.88 -19.82
C ASN A 337 -14.87 3.83 -19.57
N ILE A 338 -15.25 2.68 -19.02
CA ILE A 338 -14.32 1.61 -18.62
C ILE A 338 -14.78 0.27 -19.19
N THR A 339 -13.84 -0.48 -19.77
CA THR A 339 -14.02 -1.90 -20.06
C THR A 339 -13.05 -2.74 -19.23
N GLY A 340 -13.55 -3.76 -18.54
CA GLY A 340 -12.76 -4.66 -17.69
C GLY A 340 -12.92 -6.12 -18.10
N PHE A 341 -11.81 -6.84 -18.17
CA PHE A 341 -11.80 -8.28 -18.42
C PHE A 341 -10.78 -8.95 -17.49
N ASN A 342 -11.18 -10.01 -16.78
CA ASN A 342 -10.34 -10.65 -15.77
C ASN A 342 -9.78 -9.63 -14.73
N VAL A 343 -10.64 -8.81 -14.16
CA VAL A 343 -10.25 -7.86 -13.10
C VAL A 343 -10.66 -8.43 -11.75
N ALA A 344 -9.74 -8.54 -10.83
CA ALA A 344 -9.99 -8.96 -9.45
C ALA A 344 -9.71 -7.82 -8.49
N ILE A 345 -10.71 -7.42 -7.70
CA ILE A 345 -10.56 -6.36 -6.70
C ILE A 345 -10.99 -6.91 -5.34
N ASN A 346 -10.12 -6.77 -4.35
CA ASN A 346 -10.40 -7.22 -2.99
C ASN A 346 -10.04 -6.13 -1.98
N THR A 347 -10.85 -6.02 -0.94
CA THR A 347 -10.63 -5.17 0.23
C THR A 347 -10.46 -3.67 -0.10
N ALA A 348 -11.56 -2.93 0.03
CA ALA A 348 -11.59 -1.48 -0.10
C ALA A 348 -12.49 -0.86 0.97
N GLY A 349 -12.09 0.31 1.49
CA GLY A 349 -12.75 0.95 2.63
C GLY A 349 -14.23 1.27 2.40
N GLN A 350 -14.60 1.67 1.18
CA GLN A 350 -15.97 2.01 0.79
C GLN A 350 -16.52 1.08 -0.29
N ALA A 351 -15.81 0.95 -1.42
CA ALA A 351 -16.25 0.10 -2.51
C ALA A 351 -15.06 -0.46 -3.32
N THR A 352 -15.16 -1.69 -3.79
CA THR A 352 -14.16 -2.20 -4.73
C THR A 352 -14.32 -1.54 -6.10
N PHE A 353 -15.55 -1.27 -6.54
CA PHE A 353 -15.86 -0.46 -7.72
C PHE A 353 -16.98 0.53 -7.39
N ALA A 354 -16.75 1.82 -7.66
CA ALA A 354 -17.77 2.86 -7.59
C ALA A 354 -17.84 3.61 -8.92
N GLY A 355 -18.95 3.43 -9.65
CA GLY A 355 -19.28 4.17 -10.87
C GLY A 355 -20.33 5.23 -10.52
N THR A 356 -19.92 6.51 -10.52
CA THR A 356 -20.77 7.62 -10.07
C THR A 356 -20.97 8.65 -11.15
N VAL A 357 -22.04 9.44 -11.02
CA VAL A 357 -22.45 10.48 -11.98
C VAL A 357 -22.62 9.89 -13.39
N GLY A 358 -23.19 8.69 -13.50
CA GLY A 358 -23.38 7.98 -14.75
C GLY A 358 -22.09 7.41 -15.35
N GLY A 359 -22.10 7.15 -16.66
CA GLY A 359 -20.98 6.59 -17.39
C GLY A 359 -21.27 5.27 -18.07
N ASN A 360 -20.26 4.69 -18.72
CA ASN A 360 -20.39 3.43 -19.47
C ASN A 360 -19.38 2.40 -18.92
N TYR A 361 -19.88 1.32 -18.37
CA TYR A 361 -19.09 0.28 -17.70
C TYR A 361 -19.42 -1.08 -18.32
N ASP A 362 -18.40 -1.81 -18.77
CA ASP A 362 -18.53 -3.15 -19.32
C ASP A 362 -17.50 -4.08 -18.68
N PHE A 363 -17.96 -4.96 -17.81
CA PHE A 363 -17.09 -5.88 -17.07
C PHE A 363 -17.46 -7.33 -17.41
N THR A 364 -16.48 -8.10 -17.85
CA THR A 364 -16.63 -9.51 -18.17
C THR A 364 -15.61 -10.35 -17.41
N HIS A 365 -16.06 -11.44 -16.81
CA HIS A 365 -15.22 -12.33 -16.00
C HIS A 365 -14.44 -11.58 -14.92
N CYS A 366 -15.08 -10.73 -14.14
CA CYS A 366 -14.45 -9.96 -13.08
C CYS A 366 -14.91 -10.44 -11.69
N THR A 367 -14.08 -10.21 -10.68
CA THR A 367 -14.39 -10.51 -9.28
C THR A 367 -14.26 -9.23 -8.44
N PHE A 368 -15.37 -8.74 -7.92
CA PHE A 368 -15.46 -7.62 -7.00
C PHE A 368 -15.81 -8.17 -5.62
N ASN A 369 -14.83 -8.27 -4.74
CA ASN A 369 -15.03 -8.82 -3.41
C ASN A 369 -14.62 -7.81 -2.36
N ASN A 370 -15.53 -7.44 -1.43
CA ASN A 370 -15.21 -6.48 -0.39
C ASN A 370 -15.36 -7.08 1.01
N ASN A 371 -14.25 -7.24 1.70
CA ASN A 371 -14.19 -7.74 3.06
C ASN A 371 -13.66 -6.71 4.07
N TRP A 372 -13.73 -5.44 3.75
CA TRP A 372 -13.36 -4.39 4.68
C TRP A 372 -14.16 -4.51 5.99
N ALA A 373 -13.51 -4.26 7.12
CA ALA A 373 -14.12 -4.41 8.45
C ALA A 373 -15.06 -3.22 8.81
N SER A 374 -16.00 -2.89 7.91
CA SER A 374 -17.02 -1.86 8.11
C SER A 374 -18.37 -2.36 7.60
N SER A 375 -19.46 -1.95 8.25
CA SER A 375 -20.83 -2.22 7.78
C SER A 375 -21.29 -1.29 6.66
N SER A 376 -20.55 -0.22 6.38
CA SER A 376 -20.91 0.82 5.40
C SER A 376 -20.22 0.63 4.05
N GLN A 377 -19.59 -0.50 3.80
CA GLN A 377 -18.91 -0.81 2.54
C GLN A 377 -19.77 -1.69 1.64
N VAL A 378 -19.54 -1.61 0.34
CA VAL A 378 -20.15 -2.49 -0.68
C VAL A 378 -19.07 -2.97 -1.67
N ALA A 379 -19.36 -4.00 -2.45
CA ALA A 379 -18.46 -4.38 -3.53
C ALA A 379 -18.64 -3.45 -4.75
N VAL A 380 -19.87 -3.25 -5.21
CA VAL A 380 -20.18 -2.41 -6.37
C VAL A 380 -21.21 -1.36 -5.99
N LEU A 381 -20.88 -0.09 -6.22
CA LEU A 381 -21.77 1.06 -6.15
C LEU A 381 -21.96 1.65 -7.54
N LEU A 382 -23.20 1.85 -7.95
CA LEU A 382 -23.58 2.55 -9.18
C LEU A 382 -24.53 3.69 -8.87
N ASN A 383 -24.16 4.90 -9.31
CA ASN A 383 -24.93 6.13 -9.11
C ASN A 383 -24.91 6.97 -10.39
N ASP A 384 -25.98 7.69 -10.71
CA ASP A 384 -26.11 8.48 -11.95
C ASP A 384 -26.13 10.00 -11.73
N TYR A 385 -25.96 10.47 -10.49
CA TYR A 385 -26.07 11.89 -10.14
C TYR A 385 -25.05 12.31 -9.06
N LEU A 386 -24.90 13.59 -8.89
CA LEU A 386 -24.19 14.24 -7.78
C LEU A 386 -25.10 15.28 -7.16
N GLU A 387 -25.20 15.25 -5.85
CA GLU A 387 -25.93 16.26 -5.06
C GLU A 387 -24.95 17.07 -4.20
N GLU A 388 -25.20 18.38 -4.13
CA GLU A 388 -24.58 19.30 -3.18
C GLU A 388 -25.67 20.08 -2.44
N ASN A 389 -25.66 20.02 -1.11
CA ASN A 389 -26.68 20.68 -0.27
C ASN A 389 -28.14 20.31 -0.64
N ASP A 390 -28.41 19.03 -0.88
CA ASP A 390 -29.71 18.49 -1.31
C ASP A 390 -30.18 19.02 -2.69
N VAL A 391 -29.26 19.46 -3.54
CA VAL A 391 -29.52 19.89 -4.91
C VAL A 391 -28.69 19.07 -5.88
N GLU A 392 -29.33 18.45 -6.88
CA GLU A 392 -28.64 17.77 -7.96
C GLU A 392 -27.85 18.79 -8.81
N VAL A 393 -26.51 18.65 -8.79
CA VAL A 393 -25.59 19.56 -9.52
C VAL A 393 -25.05 18.94 -10.81
N ALA A 394 -25.06 17.62 -10.92
CA ALA A 394 -24.66 16.89 -12.12
C ALA A 394 -25.37 15.54 -12.21
N SER A 395 -25.75 15.13 -13.41
CA SER A 395 -26.26 13.79 -13.68
C SER A 395 -26.02 13.38 -15.14
N ASN A 396 -25.77 12.10 -15.36
CA ASN A 396 -25.59 11.54 -16.70
C ASN A 396 -26.23 10.16 -16.81
N THR A 397 -26.48 9.73 -18.05
CA THR A 397 -26.92 8.36 -18.34
C THR A 397 -25.92 7.35 -17.80
N LEU A 398 -26.41 6.34 -17.10
CA LEU A 398 -25.61 5.19 -16.69
C LEU A 398 -25.91 3.99 -17.58
N ASN A 399 -24.87 3.38 -18.14
CA ASN A 399 -24.92 2.09 -18.82
C ASN A 399 -23.88 1.15 -18.19
N ALA A 400 -24.33 0.13 -17.49
CA ALA A 400 -23.46 -0.80 -16.78
C ALA A 400 -23.79 -2.25 -17.10
N ASN A 401 -22.85 -2.95 -17.74
CA ASN A 401 -22.96 -4.35 -18.10
C ASN A 401 -21.97 -5.18 -17.29
N PHE A 402 -22.48 -6.17 -16.58
CA PHE A 402 -21.67 -7.15 -15.85
C PHE A 402 -22.00 -8.55 -16.35
N LYS A 403 -21.02 -9.26 -16.88
CA LYS A 403 -21.18 -10.59 -17.44
C LYS A 403 -20.17 -11.56 -16.81
N ASN A 404 -20.65 -12.70 -16.36
CA ASN A 404 -19.83 -13.68 -15.65
C ASN A 404 -19.02 -13.08 -14.48
N CYS A 405 -19.61 -12.19 -13.70
CA CYS A 405 -18.92 -11.50 -12.61
C CYS A 405 -19.31 -12.04 -11.23
N ILE A 406 -18.37 -12.07 -10.29
CA ILE A 406 -18.64 -12.29 -8.88
C ILE A 406 -18.71 -10.92 -8.20
N ILE A 407 -19.82 -10.61 -7.50
CA ILE A 407 -20.01 -9.40 -6.69
C ILE A 407 -20.34 -9.86 -5.27
N TYR A 408 -19.36 -9.84 -4.41
CA TYR A 408 -19.45 -10.48 -3.10
C TYR A 408 -18.75 -9.66 -2.00
N GLY A 409 -18.87 -10.09 -0.75
CA GLY A 409 -18.20 -9.40 0.36
C GLY A 409 -18.73 -9.80 1.73
N SER A 410 -18.30 -9.09 2.77
CA SER A 410 -18.69 -9.35 4.16
C SER A 410 -20.09 -8.81 4.51
N THR A 411 -20.58 -7.75 3.84
CA THR A 411 -21.91 -7.16 4.07
C THR A 411 -23.05 -8.02 3.51
N SER A 412 -24.28 -7.77 3.97
CA SER A 412 -25.46 -8.49 3.49
C SER A 412 -25.79 -8.16 2.03
N VAL A 413 -25.53 -6.92 1.60
CA VAL A 413 -25.75 -6.41 0.25
C VAL A 413 -24.42 -5.96 -0.31
N SER A 414 -23.98 -6.56 -1.39
CA SER A 414 -22.70 -6.24 -2.06
C SER A 414 -22.86 -5.39 -3.33
N LEU A 415 -24.09 -5.12 -3.75
CA LEU A 415 -24.42 -4.30 -4.92
C LEU A 415 -25.41 -3.21 -4.51
N LEU A 416 -25.05 -1.95 -4.71
CA LEU A 416 -25.90 -0.81 -4.38
C LEU A 416 -26.12 0.07 -5.62
N PHE A 417 -27.39 0.40 -5.85
CA PHE A 417 -27.84 1.39 -6.84
C PHE A 417 -28.38 2.61 -6.12
N ASP A 418 -27.99 3.77 -6.62
CA ASP A 418 -28.48 5.06 -6.16
C ASP A 418 -28.74 5.93 -7.40
N ASN A 419 -30.03 6.05 -7.80
CA ASN A 419 -30.39 6.64 -9.06
C ASN A 419 -31.40 7.75 -8.91
N SER A 420 -31.26 8.82 -9.70
CA SER A 420 -32.23 9.91 -9.86
C SER A 420 -32.94 9.88 -11.22
N ARG A 421 -32.38 9.22 -12.23
CA ARG A 421 -32.80 9.28 -13.62
C ARG A 421 -33.50 8.00 -14.09
N SER A 422 -34.30 8.14 -15.15
CA SER A 422 -34.94 7.00 -15.81
C SER A 422 -34.03 6.24 -16.78
N ASP A 423 -32.92 6.84 -17.22
CA ASP A 423 -31.90 6.24 -18.11
C ASP A 423 -30.73 5.61 -17.33
N PHE A 424 -31.07 4.97 -16.22
CA PHE A 424 -30.20 4.12 -15.41
C PHE A 424 -30.29 2.68 -15.91
N ASN A 425 -29.39 2.32 -16.83
CA ASN A 425 -29.42 1.05 -17.55
C ASN A 425 -28.39 0.08 -16.98
N THR A 426 -28.85 -1.04 -16.43
CA THR A 426 -27.98 -2.10 -15.89
C THR A 426 -28.33 -3.45 -16.47
N ILE A 427 -27.30 -4.22 -16.84
CA ILE A 427 -27.42 -5.62 -17.30
C ILE A 427 -26.47 -6.49 -16.48
N PHE A 428 -27.03 -7.51 -15.85
CA PHE A 428 -26.26 -8.56 -15.16
C PHE A 428 -26.62 -9.89 -15.80
N ASP A 429 -25.60 -10.57 -16.35
CA ASP A 429 -25.74 -11.83 -17.09
C ASP A 429 -24.77 -12.88 -16.53
N HIS A 430 -25.28 -13.98 -15.96
CA HIS A 430 -24.51 -15.03 -15.30
C HIS A 430 -23.56 -14.50 -14.22
N CYS A 431 -24.07 -13.66 -13.31
CA CYS A 431 -23.31 -13.12 -12.19
C CYS A 431 -23.65 -13.84 -10.88
N LEU A 432 -22.67 -14.05 -10.02
CA LEU A 432 -22.85 -14.52 -8.64
C LEU A 432 -22.83 -13.32 -7.69
N ILE A 433 -23.97 -13.00 -7.09
CA ILE A 433 -24.16 -11.75 -6.34
C ILE A 433 -24.65 -12.04 -4.92
N LYS A 434 -23.98 -11.46 -3.92
CA LYS A 434 -24.47 -11.43 -2.55
C LYS A 434 -25.47 -10.29 -2.37
N PHE A 435 -26.72 -10.65 -2.23
CA PHE A 435 -27.83 -9.69 -2.10
C PHE A 435 -28.89 -10.23 -1.15
N ASN A 436 -28.74 -9.94 0.13
CA ASN A 436 -29.74 -10.22 1.15
C ASN A 436 -30.35 -8.91 1.61
N ASP A 437 -31.43 -8.50 0.96
CA ASP A 437 -32.15 -7.25 1.19
C ASP A 437 -33.26 -7.36 2.26
N SER A 438 -33.41 -8.51 2.90
CA SER A 438 -34.40 -8.73 3.95
C SER A 438 -34.15 -7.78 5.13
N GLY A 439 -35.16 -6.95 5.46
CA GLY A 439 -35.06 -5.96 6.54
C GLY A 439 -34.23 -4.72 6.21
N THR A 440 -33.84 -4.52 4.96
CA THR A 440 -33.18 -3.30 4.48
C THR A 440 -34.16 -2.34 3.79
N THR A 441 -33.72 -1.12 3.51
CA THR A 441 -34.49 -0.12 2.73
C THR A 441 -34.64 -0.51 1.26
N LEU A 442 -33.88 -1.51 0.78
CA LEU A 442 -33.92 -2.00 -0.59
C LEU A 442 -35.02 -3.05 -0.82
N ALA A 443 -35.65 -3.55 0.25
CA ALA A 443 -36.72 -4.53 0.15
C ALA A 443 -37.87 -3.99 -0.71
N GLY A 444 -38.17 -4.72 -1.80
CA GLY A 444 -39.25 -4.32 -2.74
C GLY A 444 -38.84 -3.32 -3.82
N ASN A 445 -37.61 -2.81 -3.84
CA ASN A 445 -37.11 -1.97 -4.93
C ASN A 445 -36.98 -2.79 -6.23
N GLU A 446 -37.71 -2.42 -7.26
CA GLU A 446 -37.84 -3.16 -8.53
C GLU A 446 -36.53 -3.23 -9.32
N LEU A 447 -35.61 -2.31 -9.14
CA LEU A 447 -34.28 -2.32 -9.78
C LEU A 447 -33.49 -3.59 -9.49
N TYR A 448 -33.81 -4.29 -8.40
CA TYR A 448 -33.13 -5.54 -8.00
C TYR A 448 -33.91 -6.82 -8.34
N ASN A 449 -35.00 -6.73 -9.11
CA ASN A 449 -35.77 -7.94 -9.47
C ASN A 449 -34.94 -8.93 -10.28
N PHE A 450 -33.98 -8.46 -11.10
CA PHE A 450 -33.08 -9.33 -11.87
C PHE A 450 -32.31 -10.32 -10.99
N ILE A 451 -31.94 -9.93 -9.77
CA ILE A 451 -31.23 -10.83 -8.84
C ILE A 451 -32.19 -11.55 -7.88
N ARG A 452 -33.31 -10.95 -7.49
CA ARG A 452 -34.31 -11.65 -6.68
C ARG A 452 -34.90 -12.84 -7.40
N ASP A 453 -35.16 -12.69 -8.71
CA ASP A 453 -35.74 -13.71 -9.57
C ASP A 453 -34.68 -14.54 -10.32
N GLU A 454 -33.41 -14.33 -10.01
CA GLU A 454 -32.24 -14.99 -10.65
C GLU A 454 -32.33 -14.98 -12.20
N GLN A 455 -32.76 -13.83 -12.75
CA GLN A 455 -32.90 -13.65 -14.20
C GLN A 455 -31.54 -13.72 -14.91
N ASN A 456 -31.52 -14.09 -16.18
CA ASN A 456 -30.32 -14.19 -17.04
C ASN A 456 -29.21 -15.08 -16.45
N GLY A 457 -29.57 -16.15 -15.71
CA GLY A 457 -28.58 -17.05 -15.12
C GLY A 457 -27.81 -16.49 -13.92
N ASN A 458 -28.28 -15.37 -13.37
CA ASN A 458 -27.71 -14.82 -12.14
C ASN A 458 -27.96 -15.74 -10.93
N ILE A 459 -27.03 -15.77 -9.99
CA ILE A 459 -27.07 -16.62 -8.80
C ILE A 459 -27.03 -15.72 -7.57
N LYS A 460 -28.00 -15.89 -6.65
CA LYS A 460 -28.12 -15.08 -5.46
C LYS A 460 -27.61 -15.79 -4.20
N ASN A 461 -26.79 -15.12 -3.40
CA ASN A 461 -26.41 -15.49 -2.03
C ASN A 461 -25.69 -16.84 -1.88
N GLN A 462 -25.27 -17.49 -2.96
CA GLN A 462 -24.46 -18.69 -2.87
C GLN A 462 -22.98 -18.34 -2.65
N ASN A 463 -22.24 -19.24 -2.03
CA ASN A 463 -20.84 -18.95 -1.65
C ASN A 463 -19.87 -19.17 -2.82
N PRO A 464 -19.08 -18.16 -3.21
CA PRO A 464 -18.03 -18.32 -4.23
C PRO A 464 -16.87 -19.22 -3.78
N LYS A 465 -16.73 -19.50 -2.48
CA LYS A 465 -15.68 -20.38 -1.95
C LYS A 465 -14.29 -19.98 -2.42
N PHE A 466 -13.91 -18.73 -2.16
CA PHE A 466 -12.56 -18.25 -2.39
C PHE A 466 -11.55 -18.99 -1.51
N PHE A 467 -10.36 -19.23 -2.05
CA PHE A 467 -9.30 -19.98 -1.37
C PHE A 467 -8.80 -19.28 -0.10
N ASP A 468 -8.37 -18.02 -0.22
CA ASP A 468 -7.89 -17.24 0.93
C ASP A 468 -8.09 -15.74 0.71
N ILE A 469 -9.21 -15.25 1.20
CA ILE A 469 -9.60 -13.84 1.06
C ILE A 469 -8.63 -12.91 1.79
N GLN A 470 -8.06 -13.37 2.92
CA GLN A 470 -7.18 -12.55 3.75
C GLN A 470 -5.83 -12.27 3.07
N ASN A 471 -5.36 -13.19 2.25
CA ASN A 471 -4.15 -13.07 1.45
C ASN A 471 -4.44 -12.75 -0.02
N ASN A 472 -5.60 -12.13 -0.30
CA ASN A 472 -6.02 -11.70 -1.63
C ASN A 472 -6.13 -12.82 -2.68
N ASN A 473 -6.18 -14.09 -2.25
CA ASN A 473 -6.35 -15.23 -3.14
C ASN A 473 -7.84 -15.50 -3.40
N LEU A 474 -8.36 -14.89 -4.47
CA LEU A 474 -9.75 -15.03 -4.91
C LEU A 474 -9.98 -16.18 -5.90
N ASN A 475 -9.06 -17.13 -6.01
CA ASN A 475 -9.29 -18.37 -6.72
C ASN A 475 -10.46 -19.13 -6.10
N ILE A 476 -11.25 -19.82 -6.90
CA ILE A 476 -12.43 -20.56 -6.45
C ILE A 476 -12.10 -22.04 -6.24
N ASP A 477 -12.71 -22.65 -5.21
CA ASP A 477 -12.54 -24.08 -4.95
C ASP A 477 -13.48 -24.97 -5.77
N GLU A 478 -13.32 -26.30 -5.64
CA GLU A 478 -14.13 -27.28 -6.35
C GLU A 478 -15.63 -27.20 -6.05
N THR A 479 -15.99 -26.74 -4.86
CA THR A 479 -17.38 -26.65 -4.37
C THR A 479 -18.00 -25.26 -4.59
N SER A 480 -17.29 -24.39 -5.29
CA SER A 480 -17.74 -23.02 -5.57
C SER A 480 -19.07 -22.99 -6.34
N ALA A 481 -19.95 -22.10 -5.91
CA ALA A 481 -21.18 -21.81 -6.63
C ALA A 481 -20.95 -21.12 -7.99
N ALA A 482 -19.74 -20.61 -8.25
CA ALA A 482 -19.34 -19.97 -9.50
C ALA A 482 -18.87 -20.99 -10.56
N LYS A 483 -18.48 -22.21 -10.12
CA LYS A 483 -17.94 -23.24 -11.00
C LYS A 483 -18.97 -23.77 -11.99
N GLY A 484 -18.67 -23.67 -13.29
CA GLY A 484 -19.52 -24.17 -14.38
C GLY A 484 -20.87 -23.47 -14.45
N LYS A 485 -20.96 -22.19 -14.11
CA LYS A 485 -22.21 -21.42 -14.12
C LYS A 485 -22.19 -20.20 -15.03
N GLY A 486 -21.03 -19.89 -15.62
CA GLY A 486 -20.88 -18.79 -16.55
C GLY A 486 -21.26 -19.21 -17.99
N LYS A 487 -21.46 -18.18 -18.81
CA LYS A 487 -21.77 -18.32 -20.24
C LYS A 487 -20.54 -17.86 -21.03
N PHE A 488 -19.89 -18.80 -21.71
CA PHE A 488 -18.70 -18.50 -22.49
C PHE A 488 -19.04 -17.77 -23.80
N SER A 489 -18.15 -16.84 -24.16
CA SER A 489 -18.12 -16.22 -25.49
C SER A 489 -16.67 -16.07 -25.93
N PHE A 490 -16.35 -16.41 -27.16
CA PHE A 490 -15.01 -16.26 -27.73
C PHE A 490 -14.54 -14.80 -27.78
N SER A 491 -15.44 -13.83 -27.81
CA SER A 491 -15.13 -12.41 -27.74
C SER A 491 -14.61 -11.97 -26.37
N ASP A 492 -14.87 -12.77 -25.33
CA ASP A 492 -14.56 -12.45 -23.95
C ASP A 492 -13.13 -12.90 -23.54
N GLY A 493 -12.37 -13.50 -24.48
CA GLY A 493 -11.05 -14.06 -24.20
C GLY A 493 -11.10 -15.52 -23.76
N THR A 494 -9.97 -16.22 -23.89
CA THR A 494 -9.87 -17.67 -23.67
C THR A 494 -9.12 -18.10 -22.43
N LEU A 495 -8.47 -17.15 -21.76
CA LEU A 495 -7.67 -17.39 -20.54
C LEU A 495 -8.29 -16.67 -19.35
N ASP A 496 -8.13 -17.24 -18.18
CA ASP A 496 -8.45 -16.56 -16.91
C ASP A 496 -7.29 -15.66 -16.44
N LEU A 497 -7.43 -15.03 -15.28
CA LEU A 497 -6.43 -14.12 -14.74
C LEU A 497 -5.10 -14.82 -14.44
N ASN A 498 -5.12 -16.10 -14.06
CA ASN A 498 -3.91 -16.91 -13.89
C ASN A 498 -3.33 -17.41 -15.22
N GLY A 499 -3.99 -17.11 -16.36
CA GLY A 499 -3.60 -17.58 -17.68
C GLY A 499 -3.94 -19.05 -17.95
N PHE A 500 -4.84 -19.65 -17.19
CA PHE A 500 -5.39 -20.97 -17.50
C PHE A 500 -6.51 -20.87 -18.53
N PRO A 501 -6.59 -21.82 -19.48
CA PRO A 501 -7.67 -21.84 -20.46
C PRO A 501 -9.03 -21.91 -19.79
N ARG A 502 -9.96 -21.04 -20.20
CA ARG A 502 -11.36 -21.14 -19.79
C ARG A 502 -12.03 -22.32 -20.47
N ILE A 503 -12.77 -23.09 -19.69
CA ILE A 503 -13.62 -24.15 -20.22
C ILE A 503 -14.73 -23.48 -21.04
N ILE A 504 -14.95 -23.96 -22.25
CA ILE A 504 -15.83 -23.31 -23.22
C ILE A 504 -17.31 -23.45 -22.83
N GLU A 505 -17.74 -24.60 -22.32
CA GLU A 505 -19.11 -24.78 -21.80
C GLU A 505 -19.19 -25.92 -20.77
N PRO A 506 -19.70 -25.63 -19.57
CA PRO A 506 -20.00 -24.31 -19.00
C PRO A 506 -18.74 -23.63 -18.47
N SER A 507 -18.62 -22.32 -18.65
CA SER A 507 -17.52 -21.51 -18.12
C SER A 507 -17.71 -21.25 -16.63
N ASP A 508 -16.63 -20.89 -15.94
CA ASP A 508 -16.70 -20.42 -14.55
C ASP A 508 -17.01 -18.92 -14.49
N ILE A 509 -17.71 -18.49 -13.43
CA ILE A 509 -17.98 -17.08 -13.15
C ILE A 509 -16.79 -16.50 -12.38
N GLY A 510 -16.41 -15.25 -12.71
CA GLY A 510 -15.34 -14.53 -12.03
C GLY A 510 -14.03 -14.48 -12.81
N ALA A 511 -13.04 -13.82 -12.21
CA ALA A 511 -11.73 -13.58 -12.82
C ALA A 511 -10.88 -14.86 -12.94
N TYR A 512 -11.13 -15.85 -12.08
CA TYR A 512 -10.38 -17.09 -12.00
C TYR A 512 -11.26 -18.30 -12.34
N ASN A 513 -10.69 -19.25 -13.08
CA ASN A 513 -11.28 -20.57 -13.21
C ASN A 513 -10.96 -21.43 -11.98
N PHE A 514 -11.81 -22.43 -11.73
CA PHE A 514 -11.40 -23.52 -10.88
C PHE A 514 -10.20 -24.25 -11.51
N SER A 515 -9.12 -24.31 -10.78
CA SER A 515 -7.96 -25.13 -11.09
C SER A 515 -7.56 -25.90 -9.84
N VAL A 516 -7.12 -27.16 -10.03
CA VAL A 516 -6.49 -27.89 -8.92
C VAL A 516 -5.12 -27.25 -8.73
N ILE A 517 -4.98 -26.42 -7.69
CA ILE A 517 -3.67 -25.89 -7.31
C ILE A 517 -2.89 -27.09 -6.74
N PRO A 518 -1.71 -27.44 -7.29
CA PRO A 518 -0.88 -28.45 -6.67
C PRO A 518 -0.60 -28.05 -5.22
N GLU A 519 -0.83 -28.94 -4.27
CA GLU A 519 -0.31 -28.77 -2.91
C GLU A 519 1.22 -28.88 -3.00
N ASP A 520 1.94 -27.84 -2.59
CA ASP A 520 3.41 -27.84 -2.48
C ASP A 520 3.92 -28.73 -1.34
#